data_d0324b41ba6c2b5d62820b710e7bc1f0
#
_entry.id   d0324b41ba6c2b5d62820b710e7bc1f0
#
_cell.length_a   1.000
_cell.length_b   1.000
_cell.length_c   1.000
_cell.angle_alpha   90.00
_cell.angle_beta   90.00
_cell.angle_gamma   90.00
#
_symmetry.space_group_name_H-M   'P 1'
#
loop_
_entity.id
_entity.type
_entity.pdbx_description
1 polymer ?
#
loop_
_entity_poly.entity_id
_entity_poly.type
_entity_poly.pdbx_seq_one_letter_code
_entity_poly.pdbx_strand_id
1 'polypeptide(L)' 'MNRLKELTINKEGFAFDPRTGESYRLNESAQHVMACLQAGENIRKTAKILSAHYGLSIESALEDVQEFQLQLKLQGLLE' A
#
# COMPACT_ATOMS: atom_id res chain seq x y z
N MET A 1 4.78 -11.75 -10.12
CA MET A 1 5.47 -10.49 -10.42
C MET A 1 4.73 -9.31 -9.80
N ASN A 2 5.46 -8.41 -9.18
CA ASN A 2 4.87 -7.28 -8.48
C ASN A 2 4.69 -6.09 -9.43
N ARG A 3 3.45 -5.66 -9.60
CA ARG A 3 3.12 -4.54 -10.50
C ARG A 3 2.98 -3.21 -9.77
N LEU A 4 3.27 -3.18 -8.47
CA LEU A 4 3.07 -1.96 -7.69
C LEU A 4 3.89 -0.77 -8.18
N LYS A 5 5.10 -1.02 -8.68
CA LYS A 5 5.96 0.05 -9.19
C LYS A 5 5.43 0.71 -10.45
N GLU A 6 4.50 0.05 -11.15
CA GLU A 6 3.90 0.60 -12.36
C GLU A 6 2.79 1.61 -12.05
N LEU A 7 2.27 1.60 -10.83
CA LEU A 7 1.22 2.52 -10.44
C LEU A 7 1.76 3.91 -10.21
N THR A 8 1.03 4.90 -10.67
CA THR A 8 1.34 6.31 -10.43
C THR A 8 0.40 6.83 -9.36
N ILE A 9 0.96 7.41 -8.30
CA ILE A 9 0.17 7.93 -7.19
C ILE A 9 0.20 9.46 -7.27
N ASN A 10 -0.98 10.09 -7.33
CA ASN A 10 -1.05 11.54 -7.38
C ASN A 10 -1.23 12.14 -5.99
N LYS A 11 -1.18 13.47 -5.91
CA LYS A 11 -1.29 14.19 -4.63
C LYS A 11 -2.64 14.05 -3.96
N GLU A 12 -3.66 13.71 -4.73
CA GLU A 12 -5.02 13.59 -4.23
C GLU A 12 -5.32 12.20 -3.67
N GLY A 13 -4.34 11.30 -3.74
CA GLY A 13 -4.48 9.97 -3.17
C GLY A 13 -5.05 8.92 -4.11
N PHE A 14 -4.96 9.16 -5.42
CA PHE A 14 -5.34 8.16 -6.40
C PHE A 14 -4.12 7.43 -6.92
N ALA A 15 -4.21 6.11 -7.01
CA ALA A 15 -3.23 5.28 -7.67
C ALA A 15 -3.77 4.93 -9.04
N PHE A 16 -3.04 5.28 -10.09
CA PHE A 16 -3.44 5.02 -11.46
C PHE A 16 -2.63 3.90 -12.07
N ASP A 17 -3.32 2.91 -12.66
CA ASP A 17 -2.68 1.81 -13.36
C ASP A 17 -2.71 2.10 -14.87
N PRO A 18 -1.57 2.46 -15.48
CA PRO A 18 -1.53 2.81 -16.90
C PRO A 18 -1.81 1.62 -17.82
N ARG A 19 -1.66 0.39 -17.33
CA ARG A 19 -1.90 -0.79 -18.15
C ARG A 19 -3.38 -1.09 -18.36
N THR A 20 -4.19 -0.82 -17.34
CA THR A 20 -5.62 -1.11 -17.39
C THR A 20 -6.46 0.15 -17.50
N GLY A 21 -5.89 1.30 -17.20
CA GLY A 21 -6.62 2.56 -17.14
C GLY A 21 -7.42 2.73 -15.86
N GLU A 22 -7.30 1.80 -14.91
CA GLU A 22 -8.05 1.87 -13.67
C GLU A 22 -7.39 2.81 -12.66
N SER A 23 -8.22 3.45 -11.83
CA SER A 23 -7.76 4.28 -10.73
C SER A 23 -8.30 3.73 -9.42
N TYR A 24 -7.46 3.79 -8.38
CA TYR A 24 -7.83 3.31 -7.05
C TYR A 24 -7.67 4.46 -6.07
N ARG A 25 -8.71 4.70 -5.28
CA ARG A 25 -8.63 5.73 -4.25
C ARG A 25 -7.96 5.17 -3.00
N LEU A 26 -6.95 5.88 -2.50
CA LEU A 26 -6.22 5.49 -1.30
C LEU A 26 -6.44 6.52 -0.22
N ASN A 27 -6.80 6.07 1.00
CA ASN A 27 -6.82 6.96 2.14
C ASN A 27 -5.36 7.23 2.55
N GLU A 28 -5.17 8.11 3.55
CA GLU A 28 -3.83 8.53 3.94
C GLU A 28 -2.94 7.35 4.35
N SER A 29 -3.44 6.45 5.18
CA SER A 29 -2.66 5.30 5.61
C SER A 29 -2.33 4.36 4.46
N ALA A 30 -3.27 4.15 3.54
CA ALA A 30 -3.03 3.33 2.36
C ALA A 30 -1.96 3.93 1.45
N GLN A 31 -1.90 5.25 1.35
CA GLN A 31 -0.84 5.93 0.59
C GLN A 31 0.53 5.63 1.18
N HIS A 32 0.67 5.67 2.50
CA HIS A 32 1.92 5.34 3.17
C HIS A 32 2.31 3.89 2.95
N VAL A 33 1.36 2.97 3.09
CA VAL A 33 1.61 1.54 2.87
C VAL A 33 2.03 1.31 1.42
N MET A 34 1.34 1.91 0.47
CA MET A 34 1.66 1.75 -0.94
C MET A 34 3.07 2.24 -1.25
N ALA A 35 3.45 3.41 -0.70
CA ALA A 35 4.78 3.95 -0.91
C ALA A 35 5.86 3.01 -0.36
N CYS A 36 5.64 2.44 0.81
CA CYS A 36 6.57 1.49 1.41
C CYS A 36 6.70 0.23 0.56
N LEU A 37 5.58 -0.31 0.08
CA LEU A 37 5.59 -1.51 -0.74
C LEU A 37 6.25 -1.26 -2.10
N GLN A 38 6.03 -0.08 -2.68
CA GLN A 38 6.69 0.30 -3.93
C GLN A 38 8.20 0.43 -3.75
N ALA A 39 8.64 0.86 -2.57
CA ALA A 39 10.06 0.97 -2.25
C ALA A 39 10.71 -0.38 -1.93
N GLY A 40 9.92 -1.46 -1.89
CA GLY A 40 10.44 -2.79 -1.60
C GLY A 40 10.58 -3.09 -0.13
N GLU A 41 9.95 -2.31 0.74
CA GLU A 41 9.99 -2.55 2.17
C GLU A 41 9.17 -3.80 2.53
N ASN A 42 9.62 -4.55 3.55
CA ASN A 42 8.86 -5.70 4.00
C ASN A 42 7.68 -5.26 4.87
N ILE A 43 6.76 -6.17 5.13
CA ILE A 43 5.54 -5.85 5.85
C ILE A 43 5.80 -5.45 7.30
N ARG A 44 6.83 -6.01 7.94
CA ARG A 44 7.17 -5.66 9.33
C ARG A 44 7.66 -4.23 9.43
N LYS A 45 8.53 -3.83 8.53
CA LYS A 45 9.05 -2.47 8.51
C LYS A 45 7.94 -1.48 8.16
N THR A 46 7.10 -1.83 7.21
CA THR A 46 5.93 -1.02 6.85
C THR A 46 5.02 -0.83 8.06
N ALA A 47 4.75 -1.90 8.80
CA ALA A 47 3.93 -1.83 10.00
C ALA A 47 4.55 -0.94 11.08
N LYS A 48 5.88 -1.01 11.25
CA LYS A 48 6.57 -0.15 12.22
C LYS A 48 6.45 1.32 11.85
N ILE A 49 6.59 1.64 10.58
CA ILE A 49 6.45 3.01 10.10
C ILE A 49 5.03 3.52 10.36
N LEU A 50 4.04 2.70 10.03
CA LEU A 50 2.63 3.03 10.23
C LEU A 50 2.32 3.21 11.72
N SER A 51 2.82 2.32 12.55
CA SER A 51 2.66 2.39 14.01
C SER A 51 3.21 3.70 14.56
N ALA A 52 4.42 4.06 14.17
CA ALA A 52 5.06 5.28 14.64
C ALA A 52 4.32 6.53 14.14
N HIS A 53 3.86 6.51 12.90
CA HIS A 53 3.23 7.68 12.29
C HIS A 53 1.82 7.95 12.84
N TYR A 54 1.05 6.90 13.09
CA TYR A 54 -0.36 7.03 13.49
C TYR A 54 -0.63 6.68 14.94
N GLY A 55 0.38 6.32 15.70
CA GLY A 55 0.20 5.95 17.10
C GLY A 55 -0.56 4.65 17.30
N LEU A 56 -0.46 3.74 16.35
CA LEU A 56 -1.10 2.43 16.44
C LEU A 56 -0.16 1.42 17.10
N SER A 57 -0.75 0.35 17.67
CA SER A 57 0.08 -0.78 18.10
C SER A 57 0.70 -1.45 16.86
N ILE A 58 1.83 -2.11 17.05
CA ILE A 58 2.47 -2.86 15.95
C ILE A 58 1.50 -3.92 15.40
N GLU A 59 0.75 -4.56 16.28
CA GLU A 59 -0.20 -5.60 15.89
C GLU A 59 -1.31 -5.06 15.01
N SER A 60 -1.90 -3.93 15.38
CA SER A 60 -2.94 -3.28 14.57
C SER A 60 -2.38 -2.82 13.24
N ALA A 61 -1.18 -2.22 13.24
CA ALA A 61 -0.55 -1.77 12.02
C ALA A 61 -0.25 -2.95 11.08
N LEU A 62 0.21 -4.07 11.64
CA LEU A 62 0.51 -5.25 10.85
C LEU A 62 -0.76 -5.82 10.21
N GLU A 63 -1.88 -5.86 10.95
CA GLU A 63 -3.16 -6.28 10.41
C GLU A 63 -3.59 -5.41 9.23
N ASP A 64 -3.46 -4.10 9.38
CA ASP A 64 -3.83 -3.16 8.32
C ASP A 64 -2.99 -3.37 7.06
N VAL A 65 -1.67 -3.55 7.24
CA VAL A 65 -0.77 -3.79 6.11
C VAL A 65 -1.11 -5.10 5.41
N GLN A 66 -1.35 -6.16 6.17
CA GLN A 66 -1.70 -7.47 5.61
C GLN A 66 -3.02 -7.44 4.87
N GLU A 67 -4.00 -6.74 5.42
CA GLU A 67 -5.31 -6.59 4.79
C GLU A 67 -5.21 -5.85 3.46
N PHE A 68 -4.45 -4.77 3.45
CA PHE A 68 -4.20 -4.00 2.24
C PHE A 68 -3.46 -4.85 1.19
N GLN A 69 -2.48 -5.61 1.64
CA GLN A 69 -1.73 -6.51 0.78
C GLN A 69 -2.63 -7.55 0.13
N LEU A 70 -3.58 -8.08 0.90
CA LEU A 70 -4.56 -9.04 0.37
C LEU A 70 -5.41 -8.40 -0.74
N GLN A 71 -5.87 -7.17 -0.53
CA GLN A 71 -6.64 -6.48 -1.55
C GLN A 71 -5.85 -6.27 -2.82
N LEU A 72 -4.57 -5.94 -2.69
CA LEU A 72 -3.70 -5.79 -3.86
C LEU A 72 -3.56 -7.10 -4.63
N LYS A 73 -3.47 -8.21 -3.92
CA LYS A 73 -3.42 -9.53 -4.55
C LYS A 73 -4.71 -9.85 -5.30
N LEU A 74 -5.85 -9.53 -4.70
CA LEU A 74 -7.14 -9.78 -5.31
C LEU A 74 -7.35 -8.97 -6.59
N GLN A 75 -6.68 -7.83 -6.68
CA GLN A 75 -6.75 -6.99 -7.87
C GLN A 75 -5.64 -7.29 -8.88
N GLY A 76 -4.81 -8.29 -8.60
CA GLY A 76 -3.74 -8.68 -9.51
C GLY A 76 -2.53 -7.76 -9.52
N LEU A 77 -2.41 -6.88 -8.54
CA LEU A 77 -1.30 -5.93 -8.46
C LEU A 77 -0.11 -6.47 -7.67
N LEU A 78 -0.34 -7.50 -6.87
CA LEU A 78 0.67 -8.13 -6.05
C LEU A 78 0.47 -9.64 -6.12
N GLU A 79 1.54 -10.37 -6.22
CA GLU A 79 1.49 -11.83 -6.21
C GLU A 79 1.55 -12.41 -4.81
#